data_14f7bf7578575615596bfb9d6ee087f6
#
_entry.id   14f7bf7578575615596bfb9d6ee087f6
#
_cell.length_a   1.000
_cell.length_b   1.000
_cell.length_c   1.000
_cell.angle_alpha   90.00
_cell.angle_beta   90.00
_cell.angle_gamma   90.00
#
_symmetry.space_group_name_H-M   'P 1'
#
loop_
_entity.id
_entity.type
_entity.pdbx_description
1 polymer ?
#
loop_
_entity_poly.entity_id
_entity_poly.type
_entity_poly.pdbx_seq_one_letter_code
_entity_poly.pdbx_strand_id
1 'polypeptide(L)'
;MNYNVKLLRKNIGKKIKLARSKSNYTQEKLAEKLSLSARYISQLERGIAFGSASTIVNLCRALNINSDFLFNDLIDCNSPALTDIIDNELLENYLKLNDYNKKVILSISVELLKLQENSENLKNHKTSTTN
;
A
#
# COMPACT_ATOMS: atom_id res chain seq x y z
N MET A 1 10.29 14.15 16.34
CA MET A 1 10.77 12.80 15.98
C MET A 1 12.04 12.93 15.15
N ASN A 2 13.17 12.51 15.69
CA ASN A 2 14.42 12.45 14.90
C ASN A 2 14.49 11.12 14.17
N TYR A 3 14.04 11.09 12.93
CA TYR A 3 14.28 9.92 12.08
C TYR A 3 15.77 9.84 11.76
N ASN A 4 16.38 8.70 12.08
CA ASN A 4 17.73 8.43 11.59
C ASN A 4 17.67 8.18 10.07
N VAL A 5 17.89 9.23 9.29
CA VAL A 5 17.82 9.23 7.83
C VAL A 5 18.73 8.13 7.21
N LYS A 6 19.86 7.85 7.84
CA LYS A 6 20.77 6.78 7.39
C LYS A 6 20.14 5.39 7.54
N LEU A 7 19.46 5.15 8.66
CA LEU A 7 18.76 3.88 8.90
C LEU A 7 17.57 3.72 7.96
N LEU A 8 16.81 4.81 7.77
CA LEU A 8 15.70 4.89 6.81
C LEU A 8 16.12 4.47 5.40
N ARG A 9 17.17 5.11 4.86
CA ARG A 9 17.71 4.80 3.54
C ARG A 9 18.18 3.36 3.43
N LYS A 10 18.83 2.83 4.47
CA LYS A 10 19.30 1.45 4.51
C LYS A 10 18.15 0.43 4.47
N ASN A 11 17.07 0.69 5.20
CA ASN A 11 15.91 -0.20 5.23
C ASN A 11 15.18 -0.20 3.88
N ILE A 12 14.94 0.97 3.30
CA ILE A 12 14.34 1.09 1.97
C ILE A 12 15.22 0.41 0.91
N GLY A 13 16.53 0.62 0.97
CA GLY A 13 17.47 0.00 0.03
C GLY A 13 17.44 -1.54 0.08
N LYS A 14 17.35 -2.13 1.28
CA LYS A 14 17.18 -3.58 1.44
C LYS A 14 15.89 -4.09 0.79
N LYS A 15 14.78 -3.35 0.94
CA LYS A 15 13.49 -3.71 0.34
C LYS A 15 13.52 -3.59 -1.18
N ILE A 16 14.16 -2.56 -1.73
CA ILE A 16 14.39 -2.44 -3.18
C ILE A 16 15.17 -3.65 -3.70
N LYS A 17 16.29 -4.01 -3.04
CA LYS A 17 17.09 -5.19 -3.39
C LYS A 17 16.28 -6.47 -3.35
N LEU A 18 15.47 -6.66 -2.31
CA LEU A 18 14.60 -7.83 -2.17
C LEU A 18 13.57 -7.91 -3.31
N ALA A 19 12.90 -6.81 -3.61
CA ALA A 19 11.91 -6.74 -4.69
C ALA A 19 12.56 -7.02 -6.06
N ARG A 20 13.73 -6.44 -6.33
CA ARG A 20 14.49 -6.71 -7.55
C ARG A 20 14.83 -8.19 -7.70
N SER A 21 15.35 -8.81 -6.63
CA SER A 21 15.70 -10.23 -6.65
C SER A 21 14.49 -11.12 -6.90
N LYS A 22 13.35 -10.82 -6.29
CA LYS A 22 12.09 -11.53 -6.53
C LYS A 22 11.55 -11.37 -7.95
N SER A 23 11.85 -10.25 -8.59
CA SER A 23 11.46 -9.97 -9.99
C SER A 23 12.48 -10.53 -11.01
N ASN A 24 13.51 -11.25 -10.57
CA ASN A 24 14.57 -11.82 -11.40
C ASN A 24 15.34 -10.77 -12.23
N TYR A 25 15.43 -9.53 -11.75
CA TYR A 25 16.26 -8.51 -12.38
C TYR A 25 17.67 -8.50 -11.79
N THR A 26 18.69 -8.37 -12.65
CA THR A 26 20.01 -7.90 -12.22
C THR A 26 19.98 -6.39 -11.99
N GLN A 27 20.99 -5.84 -11.32
CA GLN A 27 21.10 -4.38 -11.14
C GLN A 27 21.17 -3.66 -12.48
N GLU A 28 21.87 -4.24 -13.46
CA GLU A 28 22.03 -3.72 -14.82
C GLU A 28 20.70 -3.69 -15.58
N LYS A 29 19.94 -4.80 -15.55
CA LYS A 29 18.63 -4.88 -16.21
C LYS A 29 17.61 -3.93 -15.60
N LEU A 30 17.60 -3.78 -14.28
CA LEU A 30 16.72 -2.81 -13.62
C LEU A 30 17.14 -1.38 -13.98
N ALA A 31 18.42 -1.10 -14.00
CA ALA A 31 18.97 0.20 -14.39
C ALA A 31 18.59 0.57 -15.83
N GLU A 32 18.76 -0.35 -16.76
CA GLU A 32 18.34 -0.18 -18.16
C GLU A 32 16.85 0.14 -18.27
N LYS A 33 16.00 -0.65 -17.60
CA LYS A 33 14.54 -0.44 -17.59
C LYS A 33 14.12 0.93 -17.07
N LEU A 34 14.89 1.49 -16.14
CA LEU A 34 14.61 2.78 -15.50
C LEU A 34 15.39 3.95 -16.11
N SER A 35 16.20 3.71 -17.15
CA SER A 35 17.14 4.69 -17.72
C SER A 35 18.08 5.29 -16.66
N LEU A 36 18.57 4.44 -15.77
CA LEU A 36 19.50 4.77 -14.68
C LEU A 36 20.82 4.00 -14.86
N SER A 37 21.85 4.34 -14.09
CA SER A 37 23.09 3.55 -14.06
C SER A 37 22.97 2.40 -13.03
N ALA A 38 23.62 1.27 -13.32
CA ALA A 38 23.72 0.14 -12.38
C ALA A 38 24.39 0.57 -11.05
N ARG A 39 25.36 1.49 -11.13
CA ARG A 39 26.01 2.10 -9.96
C ARG A 39 24.99 2.81 -9.08
N TYR A 40 24.05 3.55 -9.68
CA TYR A 40 23.03 4.26 -8.91
C TYR A 40 22.03 3.30 -8.27
N ILE A 41 21.61 2.25 -8.97
CA ILE A 41 20.79 1.16 -8.38
C ILE A 41 21.53 0.54 -7.18
N SER A 42 22.82 0.22 -7.33
CA SER A 42 23.63 -0.30 -6.22
C SER A 42 23.71 0.67 -5.03
N GLN A 43 23.81 1.98 -5.27
CA GLN A 43 23.81 2.98 -4.21
C GLN A 43 22.47 3.09 -3.49
N LEU A 44 21.35 2.99 -4.22
CA LEU A 44 20.00 2.94 -3.65
C LEU A 44 19.83 1.70 -2.74
N GLU A 45 20.23 0.52 -3.23
CA GLU A 45 20.11 -0.74 -2.49
C GLU A 45 20.97 -0.77 -1.21
N ARG A 46 22.11 -0.10 -1.22
CA ARG A 46 22.99 0.03 -0.04
C ARG A 46 22.56 1.16 0.92
N GLY A 47 21.59 1.97 0.53
CA GLY A 47 21.13 3.13 1.31
C GLY A 47 22.13 4.29 1.32
N ILE A 48 23.07 4.33 0.37
CA ILE A 48 24.01 5.43 0.17
C ILE A 48 23.30 6.61 -0.48
N ALA A 49 22.49 6.33 -1.50
CA ALA A 49 21.63 7.29 -2.16
C ALA A 49 20.16 7.04 -1.78
N PHE A 50 19.34 8.07 -1.94
CA PHE A 50 17.88 7.98 -1.91
C PHE A 50 17.33 8.57 -3.19
N GLY A 51 16.42 7.86 -3.84
CA GLY A 51 15.86 8.31 -5.10
C GLY A 51 14.94 9.53 -4.93
N SER A 52 14.82 10.32 -5.98
CA SER A 52 13.75 11.31 -6.08
C SER A 52 12.37 10.63 -6.02
N ALA A 53 11.31 11.38 -5.75
CA ALA A 53 9.95 10.84 -5.77
C ALA A 53 9.63 10.13 -7.08
N SER A 54 10.04 10.68 -8.22
CA SER A 54 9.88 10.04 -9.53
C SER A 54 10.65 8.73 -9.65
N THR A 55 11.88 8.66 -9.12
CA THR A 55 12.66 7.42 -9.08
C THR A 55 11.95 6.34 -8.27
N ILE A 56 11.41 6.68 -7.10
CA ILE A 56 10.68 5.73 -6.25
C ILE A 56 9.43 5.22 -6.96
N VAL A 57 8.64 6.10 -7.58
CA VAL A 57 7.45 5.70 -8.35
C VAL A 57 7.82 4.76 -9.50
N ASN A 58 8.89 5.07 -10.24
CA ASN A 58 9.34 4.24 -11.34
C ASN A 58 9.88 2.88 -10.87
N LEU A 59 10.58 2.83 -9.73
CA LEU A 59 10.98 1.58 -9.09
C LEU A 59 9.77 0.72 -8.70
N CYS A 60 8.77 1.31 -8.05
CA CYS A 60 7.54 0.60 -7.68
C CYS A 60 6.84 0.00 -8.91
N ARG A 61 6.72 0.77 -9.98
CA ARG A 61 6.12 0.28 -11.24
C ARG A 61 6.95 -0.83 -11.89
N ALA A 62 8.27 -0.65 -11.98
CA ALA A 62 9.16 -1.61 -12.62
C ALA A 62 9.22 -2.95 -11.88
N LEU A 63 9.15 -2.91 -10.56
CA LEU A 63 9.21 -4.08 -9.68
C LEU A 63 7.84 -4.63 -9.29
N ASN A 64 6.75 -3.98 -9.74
CA ASN A 64 5.37 -4.32 -9.41
C ASN A 64 5.13 -4.42 -7.89
N ILE A 65 5.59 -3.42 -7.16
CA ILE A 65 5.38 -3.28 -5.71
C ILE A 65 4.63 -1.97 -5.43
N ASN A 66 3.88 -1.94 -4.34
CA ASN A 66 3.26 -0.72 -3.86
C ASN A 66 4.23 0.08 -2.96
N SER A 67 3.93 1.35 -2.72
CA SER A 67 4.71 2.21 -1.84
C SER A 67 4.74 1.69 -0.39
N ASP A 68 3.66 1.07 0.06
CA ASP A 68 3.54 0.52 1.42
C ASP A 68 4.60 -0.55 1.68
N PHE A 69 4.92 -1.36 0.67
CA PHE A 69 6.02 -2.32 0.79
C PHE A 69 7.34 -1.64 1.16
N LEU A 70 7.59 -0.44 0.67
CA LEU A 70 8.82 0.29 0.96
C LEU A 70 8.78 1.00 2.33
N PHE A 71 7.63 1.51 2.74
CA PHE A 71 7.51 2.51 3.81
C PHE A 71 6.76 2.06 5.06
N ASN A 72 5.95 0.98 5.02
CA ASN A 72 5.09 0.59 6.14
C ASN A 72 5.82 0.40 7.48
N ASP A 73 7.03 -0.19 7.49
CA ASP A 73 7.79 -0.40 8.73
C ASP A 73 8.43 0.88 9.28
N LEU A 74 8.33 1.98 8.52
CA LEU A 74 8.99 3.25 8.81
C LEU A 74 8.01 4.30 9.29
N ILE A 75 6.73 4.08 9.00
CA ILE A 75 5.64 4.90 9.43
C ILE A 75 4.96 4.12 10.55
N ASP A 76 5.23 4.50 11.80
CA ASP A 76 4.46 4.04 12.96
C ASP A 76 3.02 4.56 12.79
N CYS A 77 2.29 3.97 11.87
CA CYS A 77 0.86 4.13 11.79
C CYS A 77 0.26 3.36 12.97
N ASN A 78 0.43 3.88 14.17
CA ASN A 78 -0.44 3.59 15.31
C ASN A 78 -1.82 4.21 15.04
N SER A 79 -2.32 4.01 13.84
CA SER A 79 -3.72 4.19 13.54
C SER A 79 -4.37 2.82 13.69
N PRO A 80 -5.08 2.56 14.80
CA PRO A 80 -5.78 1.28 14.98
C PRO A 80 -6.89 1.07 13.93
N ALA A 81 -7.08 2.04 13.04
CA ALA A 81 -8.30 2.15 12.26
C ALA A 81 -8.34 1.37 10.94
N LEU A 82 -7.23 0.89 10.39
CA LEU A 82 -7.28 0.19 9.10
C LEU A 82 -6.91 -1.29 9.17
N THR A 83 -6.10 -1.72 10.14
CA THR A 83 -5.74 -3.13 10.32
C THR A 83 -6.80 -3.93 11.07
N ASP A 84 -7.63 -3.26 11.90
CA ASP A 84 -8.70 -3.92 12.65
C ASP A 84 -10.03 -3.96 11.88
N ILE A 85 -10.17 -3.20 10.78
CA ILE A 85 -11.45 -3.06 10.06
C ILE A 85 -11.50 -3.93 8.79
N ILE A 86 -10.36 -4.27 8.22
CA ILE A 86 -10.31 -5.21 7.09
C ILE A 86 -9.86 -6.55 7.66
N ASP A 87 -10.82 -7.41 7.89
CA ASP A 87 -10.53 -8.82 8.08
C ASP A 87 -9.69 -9.29 6.89
N ASN A 88 -8.42 -9.60 7.14
CA ASN A 88 -7.48 -10.04 6.12
C ASN A 88 -8.04 -11.23 5.32
N GLU A 89 -8.83 -12.07 5.98
CA GLU A 89 -9.52 -13.20 5.34
C GLU A 89 -10.55 -12.72 4.31
N LEU A 90 -11.34 -11.69 4.62
CA LEU A 90 -12.31 -11.12 3.69
C LEU A 90 -11.60 -10.54 2.46
N LEU A 91 -10.52 -9.80 2.66
CA LEU A 91 -9.73 -9.23 1.58
C LEU A 91 -9.10 -10.32 0.70
N GLU A 92 -8.48 -11.34 1.32
CA GLU A 92 -7.92 -12.46 0.60
C GLU A 92 -8.97 -13.21 -0.23
N ASN A 93 -10.12 -13.45 0.34
CA ASN A 93 -11.23 -14.11 -0.36
C ASN A 93 -11.74 -13.25 -1.50
N TYR A 94 -11.91 -11.94 -1.28
CA TYR A 94 -12.31 -11.01 -2.34
C TYR A 94 -11.32 -11.00 -3.51
N LEU A 95 -10.02 -10.99 -3.24
CA LEU A 95 -8.99 -10.98 -4.28
C LEU A 95 -8.99 -12.24 -5.15
N LYS A 96 -9.38 -13.39 -4.60
CA LYS A 96 -9.48 -14.67 -5.31
C LYS A 96 -10.73 -14.80 -6.18
N LEU A 97 -11.72 -13.93 -6.01
CA LEU A 97 -12.96 -13.97 -6.79
C LEU A 97 -12.75 -13.54 -8.24
N ASN A 98 -13.58 -14.06 -9.13
CA ASN A 98 -13.69 -13.55 -10.50
C ASN A 98 -14.39 -12.19 -10.55
N ASP A 99 -14.30 -11.50 -11.69
CA ASP A 99 -14.82 -10.13 -11.84
C ASP A 99 -16.35 -10.04 -11.65
N TYR A 100 -17.09 -11.07 -12.01
CA TYR A 100 -18.53 -11.11 -11.78
C TYR A 100 -18.86 -11.13 -10.29
N ASN A 101 -18.25 -12.02 -9.52
CA ASN A 101 -18.48 -12.13 -8.08
C ASN A 101 -18.00 -10.91 -7.32
N LYS A 102 -16.92 -10.26 -7.75
CA LYS A 102 -16.46 -8.96 -7.20
C LYS A 102 -17.52 -7.88 -7.37
N LYS A 103 -18.17 -7.81 -8.54
CA LYS A 103 -19.28 -6.87 -8.79
C LYS A 103 -20.50 -7.16 -7.93
N VAL A 104 -20.81 -8.42 -7.71
CA VAL A 104 -21.93 -8.84 -6.82
C VAL A 104 -21.66 -8.37 -5.39
N ILE A 105 -20.47 -8.60 -4.85
CA ILE A 105 -20.11 -8.13 -3.50
C ILE A 105 -20.19 -6.60 -3.40
N LEU A 106 -19.69 -5.90 -4.40
CA LEU A 106 -19.79 -4.43 -4.43
C LEU A 106 -21.25 -3.96 -4.40
N SER A 107 -22.12 -4.57 -5.20
CA SER A 107 -23.55 -4.22 -5.22
C SER A 107 -24.22 -4.46 -3.87
N ILE A 108 -23.95 -5.60 -3.25
CA ILE A 108 -24.49 -5.95 -1.92
C ILE A 108 -23.99 -4.95 -0.87
N SER A 109 -22.70 -4.61 -0.88
CA SER A 109 -22.13 -3.66 0.09
C SER A 109 -22.77 -2.27 -0.02
N VAL A 110 -23.02 -1.80 -1.23
CA VAL A 110 -23.70 -0.53 -1.46
C VAL A 110 -25.14 -0.52 -0.92
N GLU A 111 -25.89 -1.61 -1.13
CA GLU A 111 -27.26 -1.73 -0.59
C GLU A 111 -27.28 -1.81 0.94
N LEU A 112 -26.32 -2.53 1.54
CA LEU A 112 -26.19 -2.59 3.00
C LEU A 112 -25.88 -1.21 3.61
N LEU A 113 -25.03 -0.41 2.98
CA LEU A 113 -24.75 0.96 3.41
C LEU A 113 -25.99 1.84 3.37
N LYS A 114 -26.77 1.78 2.29
CA LYS A 114 -28.05 2.53 2.21
C LYS A 114 -29.04 2.14 3.29
N LEU A 115 -29.15 0.85 3.60
CA LEU A 115 -30.02 0.35 4.69
C LEU A 115 -29.57 0.84 6.05
N GLN A 116 -28.25 0.87 6.29
CA GLN A 116 -27.67 1.39 7.52
C GLN A 116 -27.97 2.89 7.69
N GLU A 117 -27.71 3.71 6.66
CA GLU A 117 -27.98 5.15 6.68
C GLU A 117 -29.46 5.45 6.94
N ASN A 118 -30.38 4.70 6.29
CA ASN A 118 -31.82 4.85 6.53
C ASN A 118 -32.21 4.49 7.97
N SER A 119 -31.60 3.47 8.55
CA SER A 119 -31.86 3.06 9.92
C SER A 119 -31.37 4.08 10.96
N GLU A 120 -30.24 4.72 10.70
CA GLU A 120 -29.68 5.77 11.56
C GLU A 120 -30.51 7.05 11.47
N ASN A 121 -30.99 7.43 10.30
CA ASN A 121 -31.88 8.58 10.12
C ASN A 121 -33.21 8.39 10.84
N LEU A 122 -33.78 7.19 10.85
CA LEU A 122 -35.01 6.86 11.59
C LEU A 122 -34.82 6.93 13.12
N LYS A 123 -33.64 6.57 13.62
CA LYS A 123 -33.33 6.70 15.05
C LYS A 123 -33.18 8.16 15.48
N ASN A 124 -32.51 8.97 14.66
CA ASN A 124 -32.30 10.39 14.93
C ASN A 124 -33.60 11.19 14.91
N HIS A 125 -34.57 10.82 14.06
CA HIS A 125 -35.93 11.43 14.05
C HIS A 125 -36.76 11.08 15.29
N LYS A 126 -36.57 9.91 15.88
CA LYS A 126 -37.32 9.52 17.10
C LYS A 126 -36.81 10.22 18.37
N THR A 127 -35.55 10.63 18.40
CA THR A 127 -34.96 11.35 19.55
C THR A 127 -35.29 12.86 19.53
N SER A 128 -35.73 13.41 18.39
CA SER A 128 -36.07 14.84 18.27
C SER A 128 -37.54 15.16 18.61
N THR A 129 -38.38 14.17 18.85
CA THR A 129 -39.83 14.35 19.11
C THR A 129 -40.23 14.12 20.58
N THR A 130 -39.25 14.00 21.48
CA THR A 130 -39.49 13.81 22.94
C THR A 130 -38.93 14.97 23.75
N ASN A 131 -39.27 16.21 23.40
CA ASN A 131 -39.10 17.39 24.27
C ASN A 131 -40.36 18.24 24.22
#